data_5300bebe2cdfc105ed2ed3f4edc51a03
#
_entry.id   5300bebe2cdfc105ed2ed3f4edc51a03
#
_cell.length_a   1.000
_cell.length_b   1.000
_cell.length_c   1.000
_cell.angle_alpha   90.00
_cell.angle_beta   90.00
_cell.angle_gamma   90.00
#
_symmetry.space_group_name_H-M   'P 1'
#
loop_
_entity.id
_entity.type
_entity.pdbx_description
1 polymer ?
#
loop_
_entity_poly.entity_id
_entity_poly.type
_entity_poly.pdbx_seq_one_letter_code
_entity_poly.pdbx_strand_id
1 'polypeptide(L)'
;MPSPPGDPQKESPDSMAVEIGAQGIEALPRRVDRYGKAKIGALEVAQYMAGLPDLQRTAQRVNGCGDYLVFRHYFTVDQVKLHGARLCMKHLLCPLCAIRRGAKALRAYLERWECITAEKPLLRPFLVTLTVKDGPDLAERFNHLHKAQRELWKRRQRARGSPLDGVAGAVWSYEVKRGSGSGQWHPHLHMIALAEHQPDQVELAAEWHNITGDSFVVDVRPIDQADTAAGFMEVFKYAVKFSDQPPADTVHAFLTLGGKRLLASSGCFRGVVVPESLLDDPDGLDDLPYVTLFYRFLEGKYALKGGAHA
;
A
#
# COMPACT_ATOMS: atom_id res chain seq x y z
N MET A 1 30.37 19.13 2.20
CA MET A 1 30.17 17.70 2.46
C MET A 1 29.43 17.12 1.28
N PRO A 2 29.88 16.06 0.61
CA PRO A 2 29.17 15.44 -0.49
C PRO A 2 27.90 14.75 0.02
N SER A 3 26.82 14.88 -0.75
CA SER A 3 25.54 14.21 -0.51
C SER A 3 25.72 12.69 -0.46
N PRO A 4 25.00 11.95 0.40
CA PRO A 4 25.09 10.50 0.43
C PRO A 4 24.61 9.89 -0.90
N PRO A 5 25.18 8.74 -1.33
CA PRO A 5 24.78 8.07 -2.56
C PRO A 5 23.32 7.63 -2.44
N GLY A 6 22.53 7.92 -3.48
CA GLY A 6 21.13 7.57 -3.57
C GLY A 6 20.91 6.07 -3.45
N ASP A 7 19.88 5.71 -2.72
CA ASP A 7 19.39 4.33 -2.50
C ASP A 7 19.01 3.70 -3.86
N PRO A 8 19.62 2.59 -4.31
CA PRO A 8 19.42 2.01 -5.64
C PRO A 8 18.09 1.26 -5.83
N GLN A 9 17.16 1.30 -4.88
CA GLN A 9 15.88 0.58 -4.94
C GLN A 9 14.66 1.48 -4.70
N LYS A 10 14.68 2.72 -5.16
CA LYS A 10 13.41 3.44 -5.34
C LYS A 10 12.67 2.80 -6.51
N GLU A 11 11.72 1.89 -6.21
CA GLU A 11 10.65 1.65 -7.17
C GLU A 11 10.05 2.99 -7.56
N SER A 12 10.08 3.29 -8.86
CA SER A 12 9.54 4.54 -9.38
C SER A 12 8.04 4.65 -9.04
N PRO A 13 7.48 5.86 -8.82
CA PRO A 13 6.05 6.10 -8.68
C PRO A 13 5.21 5.44 -9.78
N ASP A 14 5.79 5.17 -10.94
CA ASP A 14 5.18 4.46 -12.07
C ASP A 14 4.56 3.10 -11.74
N SER A 15 5.00 2.41 -10.71
CA SER A 15 4.60 1.02 -10.51
C SER A 15 3.13 0.83 -10.10
N MET A 16 2.55 1.74 -9.29
CA MET A 16 1.11 1.66 -8.94
C MET A 16 0.22 2.51 -9.84
N ALA A 17 0.76 3.56 -10.47
CA ALA A 17 0.05 4.34 -11.48
C ALA A 17 -0.43 3.45 -12.65
N VAL A 18 0.36 2.44 -13.03
CA VAL A 18 -0.01 1.41 -14.03
C VAL A 18 -1.26 0.60 -13.61
N GLU A 19 -1.54 0.45 -12.32
CA GLU A 19 -2.75 -0.28 -11.87
C GLU A 19 -4.01 0.59 -11.90
N ILE A 20 -3.88 1.90 -11.86
CA ILE A 20 -4.99 2.84 -11.71
C ILE A 20 -5.27 3.61 -13.00
N GLY A 21 -4.22 4.01 -13.72
CA GLY A 21 -4.34 4.94 -14.85
C GLY A 21 -4.35 4.31 -16.23
N ALA A 22 -3.58 3.26 -16.47
CA ALA A 22 -3.44 2.68 -17.81
C ALA A 22 -4.25 1.40 -17.91
N GLN A 23 -5.47 1.49 -18.43
CA GLN A 23 -6.40 0.36 -18.57
C GLN A 23 -6.44 -0.23 -20.00
N GLY A 24 -5.76 0.40 -20.99
CA GLY A 24 -5.74 -0.04 -22.37
C GLY A 24 -4.80 -1.22 -22.65
N ILE A 25 -4.93 -1.78 -23.86
CA ILE A 25 -4.14 -2.96 -24.31
C ILE A 25 -2.64 -2.67 -24.35
N GLU A 26 -2.23 -1.46 -24.66
CA GLU A 26 -0.82 -1.06 -24.70
C GLU A 26 -0.14 -1.09 -23.31
N ALA A 27 -0.89 -0.90 -22.24
CA ALA A 27 -0.37 -0.97 -20.88
C ALA A 27 -0.26 -2.42 -20.34
N LEU A 28 -0.96 -3.37 -20.97
CA LEU A 28 -1.02 -4.75 -20.50
C LEU A 28 0.35 -5.45 -20.39
N PRO A 29 1.29 -5.30 -21.34
CA PRO A 29 2.61 -5.94 -21.21
C PRO A 29 3.37 -5.51 -19.94
N ARG A 30 3.35 -4.22 -19.60
CA ARG A 30 3.98 -3.70 -18.37
C ARG A 30 3.31 -4.25 -17.12
N ARG A 31 1.98 -4.35 -17.14
CA ARG A 31 1.19 -4.90 -16.03
C ARG A 31 1.51 -6.39 -15.83
N VAL A 32 1.58 -7.16 -16.90
CA VAL A 32 1.91 -8.59 -16.89
C VAL A 32 3.35 -8.83 -16.40
N ASP A 33 4.32 -8.03 -16.86
CA ASP A 33 5.72 -8.10 -16.39
C ASP A 33 5.83 -7.83 -14.88
N ARG A 34 5.17 -6.78 -14.40
CA ARG A 34 5.11 -6.46 -12.98
C ARG A 34 4.50 -7.60 -12.15
N TYR A 35 3.43 -8.21 -12.62
CA TYR A 35 2.84 -9.38 -11.96
C TYR A 35 3.77 -10.58 -11.98
N GLY A 36 4.58 -10.74 -13.04
CA GLY A 36 5.63 -11.75 -13.15
C GLY A 36 6.68 -11.60 -12.04
N LYS A 37 7.21 -10.40 -11.87
CA LYS A 37 8.15 -10.07 -10.78
C LYS A 37 7.54 -10.32 -9.40
N ALA A 38 6.30 -9.89 -9.21
CA ALA A 38 5.57 -10.13 -7.97
C ALA A 38 5.31 -11.62 -7.68
N LYS A 39 5.09 -12.42 -8.72
CA LYS A 39 4.97 -13.89 -8.60
C LYS A 39 6.30 -14.53 -8.19
N ILE A 40 7.42 -14.07 -8.72
CA ILE A 40 8.75 -14.57 -8.31
C ILE A 40 8.96 -14.31 -6.82
N GLY A 41 8.75 -13.09 -6.33
CA GLY A 41 8.85 -12.79 -4.89
C GLY A 41 7.89 -13.62 -4.04
N ALA A 42 6.66 -13.89 -4.53
CA ALA A 42 5.73 -14.78 -3.84
C ALA A 42 6.25 -16.23 -3.73
N LEU A 43 6.96 -16.72 -4.76
CA LEU A 43 7.57 -18.05 -4.74
C LEU A 43 8.73 -18.12 -3.73
N GLU A 44 9.56 -17.09 -3.63
CA GLU A 44 10.65 -17.01 -2.63
C GLU A 44 10.12 -17.03 -1.21
N VAL A 45 9.09 -16.24 -0.91
CA VAL A 45 8.42 -16.24 0.40
C VAL A 45 7.77 -17.60 0.69
N ALA A 46 7.12 -18.22 -0.31
CA ALA A 46 6.51 -19.54 -0.16
C ALA A 46 7.56 -20.63 0.11
N GLN A 47 8.70 -20.58 -0.59
CA GLN A 47 9.82 -21.51 -0.37
C GLN A 47 10.37 -21.40 1.05
N TYR A 48 10.58 -20.16 1.56
CA TYR A 48 11.01 -19.94 2.94
C TYR A 48 9.99 -20.52 3.94
N MET A 49 8.71 -20.25 3.76
CA MET A 49 7.64 -20.74 4.65
C MET A 49 7.49 -22.27 4.61
N ALA A 50 7.82 -22.92 3.49
CA ALA A 50 7.71 -24.39 3.37
C ALA A 50 8.61 -25.12 4.36
N GLY A 51 9.74 -24.49 4.79
CA GLY A 51 10.62 -24.98 5.84
C GLY A 51 10.07 -24.80 7.26
N LEU A 52 8.94 -24.11 7.44
CA LEU A 52 8.35 -23.82 8.75
C LEU A 52 7.08 -24.68 8.94
N PRO A 53 7.05 -25.61 9.93
CA PRO A 53 5.95 -26.59 10.09
C PRO A 53 4.56 -25.97 10.12
N ASP A 54 4.38 -24.87 10.84
CA ASP A 54 3.09 -24.21 11.06
C ASP A 54 2.62 -23.37 9.86
N LEU A 55 3.48 -23.12 8.87
CA LEU A 55 3.20 -22.29 7.71
C LEU A 55 3.05 -23.04 6.39
N GLN A 56 3.16 -24.37 6.38
CA GLN A 56 3.11 -25.17 5.15
C GLN A 56 1.84 -24.95 4.33
N ARG A 57 0.66 -24.89 4.96
CA ARG A 57 -0.61 -24.62 4.24
C ARG A 57 -0.63 -23.22 3.65
N THR A 58 -0.07 -22.24 4.37
CA THR A 58 0.04 -20.85 3.87
C THR A 58 1.05 -20.79 2.72
N ALA A 59 2.18 -21.48 2.84
CA ALA A 59 3.17 -21.61 1.79
C ALA A 59 2.55 -22.16 0.49
N GLN A 60 1.79 -23.24 0.56
CA GLN A 60 1.10 -23.82 -0.62
C GLN A 60 0.13 -22.83 -1.28
N ARG A 61 -0.63 -22.06 -0.47
CA ARG A 61 -1.55 -21.05 -1.00
C ARG A 61 -0.80 -19.90 -1.69
N VAL A 62 0.30 -19.41 -1.10
CA VAL A 62 1.13 -18.34 -1.68
C VAL A 62 1.86 -18.86 -2.92
N ASN A 63 2.38 -20.09 -2.90
CA ASN A 63 3.03 -20.72 -4.04
C ASN A 63 2.12 -20.79 -5.27
N GLY A 64 0.85 -21.18 -5.11
CA GLY A 64 -0.12 -21.24 -6.21
C GLY A 64 -0.77 -19.91 -6.58
N CYS A 65 -0.40 -18.81 -5.90
CA CYS A 65 -0.95 -17.49 -6.20
C CYS A 65 -0.44 -16.98 -7.56
N GLY A 66 -1.35 -16.59 -8.45
CA GLY A 66 -0.98 -16.09 -9.76
C GLY A 66 -0.42 -17.15 -10.73
N ASP A 67 -0.74 -18.43 -10.58
CA ASP A 67 -0.35 -19.47 -11.55
C ASP A 67 -0.90 -19.18 -12.94
N TYR A 68 -2.04 -18.50 -13.01
CA TYR A 68 -2.64 -17.99 -14.23
C TYR A 68 -3.30 -16.62 -13.99
N LEU A 69 -3.45 -15.87 -15.08
CA LEU A 69 -4.17 -14.61 -15.14
C LEU A 69 -5.09 -14.64 -16.37
N VAL A 70 -6.32 -14.22 -16.18
CA VAL A 70 -7.31 -14.07 -17.25
C VAL A 70 -7.68 -12.60 -17.34
N PHE A 71 -7.35 -11.97 -18.45
CA PHE A 71 -7.78 -10.62 -18.75
C PHE A 71 -8.91 -10.65 -19.75
N ARG A 72 -9.83 -9.67 -19.66
CA ARG A 72 -10.77 -9.31 -20.71
C ARG A 72 -10.37 -7.96 -21.29
N HIS A 73 -10.14 -7.92 -22.58
CA HIS A 73 -9.92 -6.69 -23.33
C HIS A 73 -11.22 -6.30 -24.02
N TYR A 74 -11.87 -5.28 -23.51
CA TYR A 74 -13.06 -4.65 -24.09
C TYR A 74 -12.60 -3.67 -25.16
N PHE A 75 -12.46 -4.17 -26.37
CA PHE A 75 -11.76 -3.48 -27.46
C PHE A 75 -12.50 -2.26 -27.99
N THR A 76 -13.81 -2.15 -27.78
CA THR A 76 -14.62 -0.99 -28.20
C THR A 76 -14.33 0.28 -27.37
N VAL A 77 -13.83 0.12 -26.16
CA VAL A 77 -13.49 1.21 -25.22
C VAL A 77 -12.03 1.14 -24.77
N ASP A 78 -11.25 0.25 -25.36
CA ASP A 78 -9.85 -0.05 -25.02
C ASP A 78 -9.60 -0.18 -23.51
N GLN A 79 -10.39 -1.01 -22.84
CA GLN A 79 -10.19 -1.34 -21.43
C GLN A 79 -9.80 -2.79 -21.22
N VAL A 80 -8.77 -3.02 -20.41
CA VAL A 80 -8.30 -4.35 -20.03
C VAL A 80 -8.51 -4.57 -18.54
N LYS A 81 -9.34 -5.56 -18.20
CA LYS A 81 -9.68 -5.90 -16.81
C LYS A 81 -9.12 -7.28 -16.44
N LEU A 82 -8.51 -7.42 -15.27
CA LEU A 82 -8.18 -8.73 -14.70
C LEU A 82 -9.46 -9.38 -14.21
N HIS A 83 -10.00 -10.28 -15.01
CA HIS A 83 -11.27 -10.96 -14.75
C HIS A 83 -11.12 -12.22 -13.90
N GLY A 84 -9.99 -12.92 -14.01
CA GLY A 84 -9.75 -14.16 -13.27
C GLY A 84 -8.29 -14.39 -12.93
N ALA A 85 -8.04 -14.91 -11.74
CA ALA A 85 -6.73 -15.35 -11.28
C ALA A 85 -6.88 -16.22 -10.04
N ARG A 86 -5.93 -17.12 -9.82
CA ARG A 86 -5.81 -17.77 -8.50
C ARG A 86 -5.10 -16.82 -7.55
N LEU A 87 -5.78 -16.28 -6.53
CA LEU A 87 -5.24 -15.32 -5.57
C LEU A 87 -5.26 -15.90 -4.15
N CYS A 88 -4.13 -15.79 -3.44
CA CYS A 88 -3.98 -16.34 -2.09
C CYS A 88 -4.61 -15.47 -1.00
N MET A 89 -4.95 -14.20 -1.29
CA MET A 89 -5.48 -13.19 -0.39
C MET A 89 -4.58 -12.84 0.81
N LYS A 90 -3.28 -13.19 0.73
CA LYS A 90 -2.28 -12.94 1.78
C LYS A 90 -1.39 -11.76 1.40
N HIS A 91 -1.97 -10.56 1.35
CA HIS A 91 -1.30 -9.34 0.85
C HIS A 91 -0.07 -8.90 1.66
N LEU A 92 0.13 -9.38 2.89
CA LEU A 92 1.36 -9.12 3.66
C LEU A 92 2.48 -10.14 3.37
N LEU A 93 2.19 -11.22 2.64
CA LEU A 93 3.15 -12.27 2.29
C LEU A 93 3.36 -12.38 0.78
N CYS A 94 2.39 -11.94 0.00
CA CYS A 94 2.36 -12.14 -1.44
C CYS A 94 2.38 -10.79 -2.16
N PRO A 95 3.45 -10.44 -2.87
CA PRO A 95 3.57 -9.18 -3.59
C PRO A 95 2.45 -8.94 -4.60
N LEU A 96 2.01 -9.98 -5.32
CA LEU A 96 0.90 -9.85 -6.26
C LEU A 96 -0.42 -9.43 -5.57
N CYS A 97 -0.78 -10.07 -4.46
CA CYS A 97 -1.95 -9.69 -3.68
C CYS A 97 -1.77 -8.31 -3.02
N ALA A 98 -0.53 -7.93 -2.64
CA ALA A 98 -0.20 -6.63 -2.08
C ALA A 98 -0.46 -5.50 -3.09
N ILE A 99 0.05 -5.64 -4.32
CA ILE A 99 -0.18 -4.70 -5.43
C ILE A 99 -1.68 -4.50 -5.65
N ARG A 100 -2.42 -5.61 -5.78
CA ARG A 100 -3.86 -5.56 -6.04
C ARG A 100 -4.63 -4.93 -4.87
N ARG A 101 -4.30 -5.27 -3.62
CA ARG A 101 -4.94 -4.69 -2.43
C ARG A 101 -4.66 -3.20 -2.30
N GLY A 102 -3.41 -2.78 -2.55
CA GLY A 102 -3.01 -1.38 -2.56
C GLY A 102 -3.78 -0.56 -3.60
N ALA A 103 -3.90 -1.08 -4.83
CA ALA A 103 -4.65 -0.42 -5.90
C ALA A 103 -6.15 -0.26 -5.58
N LYS A 104 -6.80 -1.30 -5.03
CA LYS A 104 -8.20 -1.22 -4.60
C LYS A 104 -8.40 -0.20 -3.48
N ALA A 105 -7.49 -0.17 -2.50
CA ALA A 105 -7.57 0.80 -1.43
C ALA A 105 -7.35 2.22 -1.94
N LEU A 106 -6.34 2.44 -2.76
CA LEU A 106 -6.06 3.75 -3.34
C LEU A 106 -7.25 4.30 -4.13
N ARG A 107 -7.85 3.49 -5.02
CA ARG A 107 -9.05 3.89 -5.78
C ARG A 107 -10.19 4.32 -4.85
N ALA A 108 -10.56 3.49 -3.86
CA ALA A 108 -11.66 3.79 -2.95
C ALA A 108 -11.42 5.08 -2.14
N TYR A 109 -10.19 5.38 -1.78
CA TYR A 109 -9.85 6.61 -1.06
C TYR A 109 -9.74 7.83 -1.99
N LEU A 110 -9.35 7.67 -3.25
CA LEU A 110 -9.39 8.76 -4.25
C LEU A 110 -10.83 9.14 -4.58
N GLU A 111 -11.70 8.19 -4.84
CA GLU A 111 -13.14 8.43 -5.03
C GLU A 111 -13.76 9.18 -3.82
N ARG A 112 -13.40 8.76 -2.62
CA ARG A 112 -13.83 9.49 -1.40
C ARG A 112 -13.25 10.90 -1.33
N TRP A 113 -12.01 11.09 -1.74
CA TRP A 113 -11.37 12.41 -1.80
C TRP A 113 -12.09 13.34 -2.78
N GLU A 114 -12.46 12.87 -3.96
CA GLU A 114 -13.26 13.63 -4.94
C GLU A 114 -14.59 14.14 -4.34
N CYS A 115 -15.29 13.27 -3.61
CA CYS A 115 -16.50 13.68 -2.89
C CYS A 115 -16.21 14.76 -1.82
N ILE A 116 -15.12 14.59 -1.05
CA ILE A 116 -14.74 15.53 0.00
C ILE A 116 -14.39 16.91 -0.60
N THR A 117 -13.65 16.96 -1.72
CA THR A 117 -13.28 18.22 -2.36
C THR A 117 -14.48 18.98 -2.94
N ALA A 118 -15.46 18.24 -3.45
CA ALA A 118 -16.72 18.86 -3.91
C ALA A 118 -17.50 19.51 -2.75
N GLU A 119 -17.53 18.87 -1.58
CA GLU A 119 -18.24 19.37 -0.39
C GLU A 119 -17.44 20.44 0.39
N LYS A 120 -16.11 20.31 0.43
CA LYS A 120 -15.18 21.11 1.25
C LYS A 120 -13.97 21.55 0.45
N PRO A 121 -14.13 22.52 -0.46
CA PRO A 121 -13.09 22.91 -1.43
C PRO A 121 -11.85 23.58 -0.81
N LEU A 122 -11.90 23.97 0.47
CA LEU A 122 -10.74 24.54 1.17
C LEU A 122 -9.80 23.49 1.75
N LEU A 123 -10.24 22.25 1.90
CA LEU A 123 -9.39 21.19 2.41
C LEU A 123 -8.31 20.81 1.40
N ARG A 124 -7.09 20.63 1.89
CA ARG A 124 -5.90 20.22 1.16
C ARG A 124 -5.33 18.95 1.77
N PRO A 125 -4.79 18.02 0.96
CA PRO A 125 -4.12 16.83 1.45
C PRO A 125 -2.64 17.14 1.78
N PHE A 126 -2.19 16.68 2.94
CA PHE A 126 -0.81 16.74 3.40
C PHE A 126 -0.32 15.33 3.73
N LEU A 127 0.87 14.98 3.24
CA LEU A 127 1.55 13.75 3.64
C LEU A 127 2.30 14.02 4.94
N VAL A 128 1.97 13.27 5.97
CA VAL A 128 2.63 13.30 7.27
C VAL A 128 3.30 11.96 7.52
N THR A 129 4.60 11.97 7.81
CA THR A 129 5.35 10.79 8.20
C THR A 129 5.77 10.91 9.66
N LEU A 130 5.42 9.93 10.46
CA LEU A 130 5.80 9.83 11.87
C LEU A 130 6.67 8.59 12.06
N THR A 131 7.85 8.77 12.65
CA THR A 131 8.83 7.71 12.83
C THR A 131 9.13 7.51 14.31
N VAL A 132 9.40 6.27 14.71
CA VAL A 132 9.97 5.98 16.02
C VAL A 132 11.39 5.44 15.87
N LYS A 133 12.21 5.60 16.92
CA LYS A 133 13.57 5.09 16.95
C LYS A 133 13.60 3.59 16.64
N ASP A 134 14.61 3.15 15.89
CA ASP A 134 14.84 1.74 15.57
C ASP A 134 15.05 0.91 16.83
N GLY A 135 14.74 -0.38 16.73
CA GLY A 135 14.99 -1.32 17.82
C GLY A 135 15.01 -2.78 17.35
N PRO A 136 15.58 -3.66 18.17
CA PRO A 136 15.76 -5.08 17.81
C PRO A 136 14.44 -5.87 17.80
N ASP A 137 13.46 -5.48 18.61
CA ASP A 137 12.16 -6.15 18.73
C ASP A 137 11.07 -5.41 17.95
N LEU A 138 10.56 -6.07 16.92
CA LEU A 138 9.49 -5.49 16.08
C LEU A 138 8.19 -5.28 16.86
N ALA A 139 7.81 -6.22 17.73
CA ALA A 139 6.55 -6.13 18.45
C ALA A 139 6.56 -4.95 19.43
N GLU A 140 7.68 -4.77 20.14
CA GLU A 140 7.89 -3.63 21.05
C GLU A 140 7.82 -2.31 20.29
N ARG A 141 8.63 -2.15 19.21
CA ARG A 141 8.72 -0.89 18.45
C ARG A 141 7.44 -0.55 17.71
N PHE A 142 6.75 -1.54 17.15
CA PHE A 142 5.44 -1.34 16.55
C PHE A 142 4.39 -0.92 17.59
N ASN A 143 4.36 -1.58 18.74
CA ASN A 143 3.43 -1.21 19.81
C ASN A 143 3.72 0.20 20.34
N HIS A 144 4.98 0.61 20.39
CA HIS A 144 5.39 1.97 20.77
C HIS A 144 4.82 2.99 19.76
N LEU A 145 5.07 2.82 18.46
CA LEU A 145 4.51 3.65 17.41
C LEU A 145 2.98 3.71 17.46
N HIS A 146 2.33 2.57 17.59
CA HIS A 146 0.87 2.49 17.62
C HIS A 146 0.26 3.18 18.84
N LYS A 147 0.86 3.03 20.02
CA LYS A 147 0.44 3.75 21.25
C LYS A 147 0.65 5.24 21.11
N ALA A 148 1.81 5.68 20.59
CA ALA A 148 2.14 7.08 20.39
C ALA A 148 1.16 7.75 19.40
N GLN A 149 0.85 7.10 18.27
CA GLN A 149 -0.14 7.60 17.31
C GLN A 149 -1.53 7.74 17.94
N ARG A 150 -1.96 6.78 18.74
CA ARG A 150 -3.25 6.85 19.44
C ARG A 150 -3.28 7.99 20.45
N GLU A 151 -2.17 8.24 21.16
CA GLU A 151 -2.09 9.33 22.11
C GLU A 151 -2.10 10.70 21.42
N LEU A 152 -1.36 10.86 20.32
CA LEU A 152 -1.40 12.06 19.48
C LEU A 152 -2.83 12.37 19.02
N TRP A 153 -3.57 11.34 18.59
CA TRP A 153 -4.97 11.48 18.14
C TRP A 153 -5.94 11.82 19.28
N LYS A 154 -5.69 11.32 20.50
CA LYS A 154 -6.48 11.69 21.69
C LYS A 154 -6.21 13.13 22.11
N ARG A 155 -4.95 13.59 22.07
CA ARG A 155 -4.60 14.96 22.40
C ARG A 155 -5.26 15.96 21.45
N ARG A 156 -5.25 15.67 20.16
CA ARG A 156 -6.01 16.43 19.17
C ARG A 156 -7.50 16.61 19.54
N GLN A 157 -8.13 15.60 20.13
CA GLN A 157 -9.54 15.64 20.49
C GLN A 157 -9.81 16.39 21.80
N ARG A 158 -8.82 16.47 22.71
CA ARG A 158 -8.99 16.96 24.09
C ARG A 158 -8.52 18.40 24.30
N ALA A 159 -7.53 18.84 23.55
CA ALA A 159 -6.86 20.12 23.76
C ALA A 159 -6.97 21.00 22.53
N ARG A 160 -7.38 22.28 22.72
CA ARG A 160 -7.16 23.33 21.72
C ARG A 160 -5.66 23.60 21.62
N GLY A 161 -5.14 23.81 20.41
CA GLY A 161 -3.71 24.07 20.18
C GLY A 161 -2.89 22.80 19.93
N SER A 162 -3.52 21.66 19.61
CA SER A 162 -2.81 20.51 19.05
C SER A 162 -2.33 20.83 17.63
N PRO A 163 -1.11 20.42 17.25
CA PRO A 163 -0.61 20.59 15.87
C PRO A 163 -1.51 19.98 14.79
N LEU A 164 -2.45 19.13 15.17
CA LEU A 164 -3.43 18.49 14.27
C LEU A 164 -4.87 19.02 14.42
N ASP A 165 -5.09 20.11 15.15
CA ASP A 165 -6.46 20.63 15.40
C ASP A 165 -7.24 20.91 14.12
N GLY A 166 -6.61 21.48 13.10
CA GLY A 166 -7.23 21.77 11.81
C GLY A 166 -7.48 20.57 10.89
N VAL A 167 -7.10 19.35 11.30
CA VAL A 167 -7.24 18.15 10.47
C VAL A 167 -8.69 17.65 10.48
N ALA A 168 -9.43 17.80 9.38
CA ALA A 168 -10.83 17.36 9.24
C ALA A 168 -10.97 15.83 9.12
N GLY A 169 -9.95 15.18 8.63
CA GLY A 169 -9.90 13.72 8.48
C GLY A 169 -8.52 13.25 8.08
N ALA A 170 -8.26 11.98 8.30
CA ALA A 170 -7.00 11.36 7.89
C ALA A 170 -7.17 9.88 7.55
N VAL A 171 -6.30 9.39 6.67
CA VAL A 171 -6.06 7.96 6.43
C VAL A 171 -4.57 7.69 6.63
N TRP A 172 -4.23 6.59 7.29
CA TRP A 172 -2.84 6.25 7.55
C TRP A 172 -2.59 4.76 7.46
N SER A 173 -1.34 4.43 7.14
CA SER A 173 -0.83 3.07 7.18
C SER A 173 0.44 2.98 8.02
N TYR A 174 0.65 1.80 8.60
CA TYR A 174 1.88 1.45 9.29
C TYR A 174 2.78 0.67 8.33
N GLU A 175 4.02 1.09 8.22
CA GLU A 175 5.06 0.43 7.46
C GLU A 175 6.16 -0.06 8.42
N VAL A 176 6.70 -1.24 8.16
CA VAL A 176 7.83 -1.77 8.91
C VAL A 176 8.90 -2.27 7.95
N LYS A 177 10.14 -1.94 8.21
CA LYS A 177 11.32 -2.39 7.46
C LYS A 177 12.53 -2.43 8.37
N ARG A 178 13.65 -2.94 7.88
CA ARG A 178 14.94 -2.73 8.53
C ARG A 178 15.47 -1.35 8.22
N GLY A 179 15.98 -0.64 9.23
CA GLY A 179 16.69 0.62 9.06
C GLY A 179 17.99 0.40 8.30
N SER A 180 18.24 1.19 7.26
CA SER A 180 19.41 1.05 6.38
C SER A 180 20.75 1.23 7.11
N GLY A 181 20.78 2.05 8.19
CA GLY A 181 21.98 2.28 8.99
C GLY A 181 22.11 1.35 10.19
N SER A 182 21.00 1.00 10.82
CA SER A 182 20.99 0.22 12.08
C SER A 182 20.84 -1.28 11.86
N GLY A 183 20.23 -1.70 10.74
CA GLY A 183 19.81 -3.08 10.52
C GLY A 183 18.67 -3.54 11.47
N GLN A 184 18.21 -2.66 12.37
CA GLN A 184 17.13 -2.94 13.32
C GLN A 184 15.76 -2.63 12.73
N TRP A 185 14.70 -3.05 13.40
CA TRP A 185 13.34 -2.75 12.96
C TRP A 185 13.05 -1.25 13.05
N HIS A 186 12.60 -0.70 11.94
CA HIS A 186 12.26 0.70 11.74
C HIS A 186 10.79 0.84 11.36
N PRO A 187 9.86 0.82 12.32
CA PRO A 187 8.46 1.07 12.02
C PRO A 187 8.19 2.57 11.89
N HIS A 188 7.37 2.93 10.92
CA HIS A 188 6.89 4.29 10.74
C HIS A 188 5.46 4.31 10.22
N LEU A 189 4.86 5.47 10.22
CA LEU A 189 3.49 5.69 9.80
C LEU A 189 3.49 6.75 8.69
N HIS A 190 2.82 6.45 7.59
CA HIS A 190 2.45 7.43 6.58
C HIS A 190 0.97 7.77 6.71
N MET A 191 0.65 9.06 6.74
CA MET A 191 -0.70 9.57 6.90
C MET A 191 -0.98 10.63 5.85
N ILE A 192 -2.16 10.58 5.24
CA ILE A 192 -2.73 11.71 4.51
C ILE A 192 -3.65 12.41 5.48
N ALA A 193 -3.32 13.64 5.84
CA ALA A 193 -4.12 14.53 6.66
C ALA A 193 -4.81 15.56 5.78
N LEU A 194 -6.13 15.75 5.96
CA LEU A 194 -6.90 16.78 5.26
C LEU A 194 -7.11 17.97 6.18
N ALA A 195 -6.58 19.13 5.80
CA ALA A 195 -6.70 20.37 6.54
C ALA A 195 -6.78 21.57 5.60
N GLU A 196 -7.24 22.72 6.07
CA GLU A 196 -7.21 23.98 5.31
C GLU A 196 -5.79 24.55 5.22
N HIS A 197 -5.00 24.35 6.26
CA HIS A 197 -3.61 24.79 6.38
C HIS A 197 -2.70 23.62 6.70
N GLN A 198 -1.46 23.71 6.25
CA GLN A 198 -0.45 22.70 6.54
C GLN A 198 -0.20 22.62 8.05
N PRO A 199 -0.26 21.41 8.66
CA PRO A 199 0.16 21.23 10.04
C PRO A 199 1.61 21.68 10.25
N ASP A 200 1.88 22.41 11.33
CA ASP A 200 3.24 22.87 11.63
C ASP A 200 4.13 21.68 11.99
N GLN A 201 5.19 21.50 11.20
CA GLN A 201 6.11 20.37 11.35
C GLN A 201 6.92 20.47 12.66
N VAL A 202 7.29 21.68 13.07
CA VAL A 202 8.13 21.89 14.28
C VAL A 202 7.33 21.59 15.53
N GLU A 203 6.10 22.14 15.59
CA GLU A 203 5.18 21.86 16.71
C GLU A 203 4.82 20.37 16.76
N LEU A 204 4.56 19.75 15.60
CA LEU A 204 4.24 18.32 15.52
C LEU A 204 5.44 17.45 15.94
N ALA A 205 6.67 17.82 15.59
CA ALA A 205 7.87 17.10 16.01
C ALA A 205 8.09 17.22 17.52
N ALA A 206 7.86 18.41 18.10
CA ALA A 206 7.95 18.61 19.55
C ALA A 206 6.89 17.79 20.31
N GLU A 207 5.65 17.80 19.82
CA GLU A 207 4.56 17.01 20.40
C GLU A 207 4.82 15.50 20.26
N TRP A 208 5.35 15.07 19.11
CA TRP A 208 5.72 13.68 18.87
C TRP A 208 6.81 13.20 19.81
N HIS A 209 7.82 14.06 20.05
CA HIS A 209 8.88 13.78 21.03
C HIS A 209 8.34 13.69 22.45
N ASN A 210 7.45 14.60 22.85
CA ASN A 210 6.80 14.57 24.16
C ASN A 210 6.00 13.29 24.40
N ILE A 211 5.42 12.71 23.35
CA ILE A 211 4.64 11.47 23.44
C ILE A 211 5.54 10.24 23.45
N THR A 212 6.54 10.22 22.59
CA THR A 212 7.42 9.04 22.39
C THR A 212 8.55 8.98 23.38
N GLY A 213 9.06 10.13 23.82
CA GLY A 213 10.24 10.26 24.68
C GLY A 213 11.59 9.99 23.99
N ASP A 214 11.58 9.33 22.83
CA ASP A 214 12.81 8.91 22.15
C ASP A 214 12.85 9.26 20.64
N SER A 215 11.80 9.87 20.11
CA SER A 215 11.63 10.04 18.67
C SER A 215 11.08 11.43 18.34
N PHE A 216 11.69 12.09 17.36
CA PHE A 216 11.33 13.45 16.94
C PHE A 216 11.31 13.62 15.41
N VAL A 217 11.53 12.54 14.66
CA VAL A 217 11.55 12.60 13.20
C VAL A 217 10.12 12.62 12.69
N VAL A 218 9.72 13.79 12.19
CA VAL A 218 8.43 14.08 11.59
C VAL A 218 8.68 14.79 10.27
N ASP A 219 7.92 14.43 9.24
CA ASP A 219 7.95 15.10 7.95
C ASP A 219 6.52 15.45 7.54
N VAL A 220 6.31 16.70 7.13
CA VAL A 220 5.00 17.21 6.69
C VAL A 220 5.17 17.90 5.34
N ARG A 221 4.52 17.37 4.31
CA ARG A 221 4.60 17.87 2.93
C ARG A 221 3.22 18.07 2.33
N PRO A 222 3.00 19.15 1.55
CA PRO A 222 1.80 19.25 0.74
C PRO A 222 1.83 18.15 -0.33
N ILE A 223 0.65 17.60 -0.63
CA ILE A 223 0.46 16.72 -1.78
C ILE A 223 0.03 17.58 -2.96
N ASP A 224 0.70 17.42 -4.10
CA ASP A 224 0.35 18.13 -5.32
C ASP A 224 -1.07 17.76 -5.75
N GLN A 225 -1.91 18.77 -5.93
CA GLN A 225 -3.29 18.58 -6.36
C GLN A 225 -3.41 18.18 -7.83
N ALA A 226 -2.39 18.47 -8.65
CA ALA A 226 -2.33 18.01 -10.04
C ALA A 226 -2.02 16.51 -10.13
N ASP A 227 -1.38 15.93 -9.11
CA ASP A 227 -1.09 14.49 -9.01
C ASP A 227 -1.36 13.96 -7.61
N THR A 228 -2.59 14.13 -7.14
CA THR A 228 -3.03 13.62 -5.83
C THR A 228 -2.84 12.11 -5.68
N ALA A 229 -2.97 11.38 -6.79
CA ALA A 229 -2.80 9.92 -6.78
C ALA A 229 -1.38 9.50 -6.37
N ALA A 230 -0.34 10.19 -6.84
CA ALA A 230 1.05 9.93 -6.44
C ALA A 230 1.27 10.14 -4.93
N GLY A 231 0.72 11.22 -4.36
CA GLY A 231 0.79 11.47 -2.92
C GLY A 231 0.04 10.43 -2.08
N PHE A 232 -1.14 10.02 -2.51
CA PHE A 232 -1.95 8.99 -1.83
C PHE A 232 -1.26 7.61 -1.91
N MET A 233 -0.54 7.33 -2.99
CA MET A 233 0.20 6.06 -3.13
C MET A 233 1.15 5.78 -1.96
N GLU A 234 1.76 6.81 -1.36
CA GLU A 234 2.69 6.59 -0.24
C GLU A 234 2.04 5.86 0.94
N VAL A 235 0.76 6.14 1.21
CA VAL A 235 0.00 5.44 2.26
C VAL A 235 -0.40 4.03 1.82
N PHE A 236 -0.76 3.83 0.55
CA PHE A 236 -1.31 2.55 0.10
C PHE A 236 -0.26 1.54 -0.39
N LYS A 237 1.01 1.96 -0.52
CA LYS A 237 2.16 1.06 -0.76
C LYS A 237 2.52 0.17 0.42
N TYR A 238 1.98 0.38 1.63
CA TYR A 238 2.40 -0.33 2.85
C TYR A 238 2.48 -1.84 2.66
N ALA A 239 1.48 -2.44 2.01
CA ALA A 239 1.46 -3.89 1.79
C ALA A 239 2.52 -4.35 0.78
N VAL A 240 2.80 -3.54 -0.25
CA VAL A 240 3.86 -3.82 -1.24
C VAL A 240 5.21 -3.75 -0.57
N LYS A 241 5.49 -2.68 0.16
CA LYS A 241 6.76 -2.52 0.89
C LYS A 241 6.98 -3.61 1.94
N PHE A 242 5.89 -4.16 2.49
CA PHE A 242 5.96 -5.29 3.41
C PHE A 242 6.48 -6.55 2.73
N SER A 243 6.06 -6.80 1.50
CA SER A 243 6.41 -7.98 0.72
C SER A 243 7.72 -7.85 -0.09
N ASP A 244 8.34 -6.66 -0.11
CA ASP A 244 9.63 -6.40 -0.78
C ASP A 244 10.86 -6.64 0.12
N GLN A 245 10.62 -7.06 1.38
CA GLN A 245 11.69 -7.39 2.32
C GLN A 245 12.20 -8.82 2.08
N PRO A 246 13.38 -9.17 2.62
CA PRO A 246 13.85 -10.56 2.61
C PRO A 246 12.76 -11.50 3.16
N PRO A 247 12.58 -12.70 2.59
CA PRO A 247 11.52 -13.63 3.00
C PRO A 247 11.43 -13.88 4.50
N ALA A 248 12.58 -13.99 5.19
CA ALA A 248 12.63 -14.17 6.63
C ALA A 248 12.00 -12.98 7.39
N ASP A 249 12.33 -11.74 7.02
CA ASP A 249 11.80 -10.53 7.63
C ASP A 249 10.31 -10.34 7.30
N THR A 250 9.90 -10.62 6.06
CA THR A 250 8.49 -10.62 5.63
C THR A 250 7.66 -11.57 6.49
N VAL A 251 8.12 -12.81 6.67
CA VAL A 251 7.41 -13.82 7.46
C VAL A 251 7.41 -13.46 8.95
N HIS A 252 8.54 -12.99 9.49
CA HIS A 252 8.60 -12.52 10.88
C HIS A 252 7.63 -11.36 11.13
N ALA A 253 7.60 -10.38 10.27
CA ALA A 253 6.70 -9.25 10.38
C ALA A 253 5.22 -9.68 10.24
N PHE A 254 4.90 -10.59 9.32
CA PHE A 254 3.56 -11.16 9.19
C PHE A 254 3.08 -11.85 10.47
N LEU A 255 3.93 -12.67 11.09
CA LEU A 255 3.60 -13.38 12.34
C LEU A 255 3.44 -12.40 13.51
N THR A 256 4.35 -11.43 13.63
CA THR A 256 4.35 -10.44 14.72
C THR A 256 3.15 -9.49 14.64
N LEU A 257 2.76 -9.08 13.44
CA LEU A 257 1.70 -8.11 13.21
C LEU A 257 0.34 -8.75 12.85
N GLY A 258 0.25 -10.07 12.92
CA GLY A 258 -0.99 -10.79 12.69
C GLY A 258 -2.16 -10.24 13.52
N GLY A 259 -3.31 -9.97 12.87
CA GLY A 259 -4.49 -9.37 13.49
C GLY A 259 -4.39 -7.87 13.81
N LYS A 260 -3.27 -7.22 13.56
CA LYS A 260 -3.14 -5.76 13.71
C LYS A 260 -3.76 -5.04 12.50
N ARG A 261 -4.43 -3.92 12.78
CA ARG A 261 -4.96 -3.05 11.72
C ARG A 261 -3.84 -2.14 11.20
N LEU A 262 -3.31 -2.44 10.03
CA LEU A 262 -2.20 -1.69 9.43
C LEU A 262 -2.65 -0.51 8.56
N LEU A 263 -3.91 -0.44 8.17
CA LEU A 263 -4.54 0.69 7.47
C LEU A 263 -5.76 1.13 8.27
N ALA A 264 -5.88 2.42 8.56
CA ALA A 264 -7.00 2.97 9.28
C ALA A 264 -7.29 4.42 8.84
N SER A 265 -8.49 4.90 9.15
CA SER A 265 -8.94 6.25 8.80
C SER A 265 -9.81 6.87 9.88
N SER A 266 -9.95 8.19 9.82
CA SER A 266 -10.77 8.98 10.73
C SER A 266 -11.37 10.21 10.05
N GLY A 267 -12.30 10.88 10.72
CA GLY A 267 -12.94 12.10 10.23
C GLY A 267 -13.66 11.86 8.90
N CYS A 268 -13.49 12.76 7.93
CA CYS A 268 -14.14 12.67 6.62
C CYS A 268 -13.74 11.46 5.76
N PHE A 269 -12.65 10.77 6.09
CA PHE A 269 -12.27 9.48 5.49
C PHE A 269 -12.88 8.25 6.20
N ARG A 270 -13.64 8.44 7.28
CA ARG A 270 -14.27 7.32 7.97
C ARG A 270 -15.31 6.64 7.08
N GLY A 271 -15.38 5.30 7.17
CA GLY A 271 -16.41 4.51 6.47
C GLY A 271 -16.09 4.17 5.02
N VAL A 272 -14.90 4.52 4.50
CA VAL A 272 -14.48 4.05 3.18
C VAL A 272 -14.39 2.53 3.18
N VAL A 273 -15.14 1.90 2.28
CA VAL A 273 -15.15 0.45 2.09
C VAL A 273 -14.20 0.11 0.96
N VAL A 274 -13.15 -0.64 1.28
CA VAL A 274 -12.24 -1.17 0.27
C VAL A 274 -12.75 -2.55 -0.17
N PRO A 275 -13.05 -2.80 -1.47
CA PRO A 275 -13.55 -4.06 -1.95
C PRO A 275 -12.66 -5.24 -1.54
N GLU A 276 -13.25 -6.35 -1.13
CA GLU A 276 -12.50 -7.56 -0.78
C GLU A 276 -11.90 -8.26 -1.99
N SER A 277 -12.63 -8.26 -3.12
CA SER A 277 -12.15 -8.82 -4.38
C SER A 277 -10.89 -8.11 -4.86
N LEU A 278 -9.87 -8.87 -5.19
CA LEU A 278 -8.64 -8.37 -5.82
C LEU A 278 -8.70 -8.40 -7.36
N LEU A 279 -9.76 -8.89 -7.95
CA LEU A 279 -10.03 -8.81 -9.40
C LEU A 279 -10.49 -7.38 -9.73
N ASP A 280 -10.42 -7.03 -11.02
CA ASP A 280 -10.96 -5.75 -11.45
C ASP A 280 -12.47 -5.78 -11.43
N ASP A 281 -13.07 -4.62 -11.21
CA ASP A 281 -14.49 -4.43 -11.36
C ASP A 281 -14.81 -4.23 -12.85
N PRO A 282 -15.83 -4.89 -13.41
CA PRO A 282 -16.23 -4.66 -14.79
C PRO A 282 -16.74 -3.23 -15.03
N ASP A 283 -17.19 -2.50 -14.00
CA ASP A 283 -17.59 -1.08 -14.08
C ASP A 283 -18.58 -0.78 -15.25
N GLY A 284 -19.60 -1.62 -15.43
CA GLY A 284 -20.62 -1.46 -16.48
C GLY A 284 -20.17 -1.93 -17.88
N LEU A 285 -19.10 -2.70 -17.97
CA LEU A 285 -18.60 -3.26 -19.24
C LEU A 285 -19.16 -4.65 -19.57
N ASP A 286 -20.04 -5.18 -18.73
CA ASP A 286 -20.51 -6.58 -18.82
C ASP A 286 -21.19 -6.91 -20.17
N ASP A 287 -21.88 -5.92 -20.77
CA ASP A 287 -22.59 -6.06 -22.05
C ASP A 287 -21.72 -5.75 -23.28
N LEU A 288 -20.46 -5.34 -23.07
CA LEU A 288 -19.56 -5.00 -24.17
C LEU A 288 -18.80 -6.23 -24.68
N PRO A 289 -18.54 -6.31 -26.00
CA PRO A 289 -17.76 -7.39 -26.60
C PRO A 289 -16.31 -7.31 -26.09
N TYR A 290 -15.70 -8.46 -25.83
CA TYR A 290 -14.34 -8.57 -25.35
C TYR A 290 -13.58 -9.74 -25.97
N VAL A 291 -12.24 -9.63 -25.87
CA VAL A 291 -11.31 -10.75 -26.15
C VAL A 291 -10.75 -11.23 -24.80
N THR A 292 -10.81 -12.53 -24.58
CA THR A 292 -10.18 -13.15 -23.41
C THR A 292 -8.70 -13.41 -23.68
N LEU A 293 -7.83 -12.94 -22.80
CA LEU A 293 -6.39 -13.15 -22.87
C LEU A 293 -5.97 -14.01 -21.66
N PHE A 294 -5.57 -15.25 -21.92
CA PHE A 294 -5.16 -16.20 -20.90
C PHE A 294 -3.64 -16.28 -20.81
N TYR A 295 -3.10 -15.90 -19.66
CA TYR A 295 -1.67 -15.98 -19.34
C TYR A 295 -1.41 -17.08 -18.32
N ARG A 296 -0.34 -17.85 -18.51
CA ARG A 296 0.16 -18.83 -17.56
C ARG A 296 1.58 -18.47 -17.15
N PHE A 297 1.88 -18.61 -15.85
CA PHE A 297 3.23 -18.41 -15.35
C PHE A 297 4.08 -19.64 -15.65
N LEU A 298 5.13 -19.47 -16.44
CA LEU A 298 6.05 -20.52 -16.90
C LEU A 298 7.47 -19.95 -16.94
N GLU A 299 8.44 -20.68 -16.43
CA GLU A 299 9.87 -20.33 -16.55
C GLU A 299 10.17 -18.86 -16.12
N GLY A 300 9.59 -18.44 -15.00
CA GLY A 300 9.84 -17.10 -14.42
C GLY A 300 9.08 -15.94 -15.05
N LYS A 301 8.17 -16.17 -16.02
CA LYS A 301 7.38 -15.12 -16.66
C LYS A 301 5.97 -15.60 -17.02
N TYR A 302 5.09 -14.65 -17.28
CA TYR A 302 3.79 -14.97 -17.85
C TYR A 302 3.88 -15.10 -19.38
N ALA A 303 3.37 -16.21 -19.92
CA ALA A 303 3.24 -16.46 -21.34
C ALA A 303 1.77 -16.48 -21.72
N LEU A 304 1.40 -15.77 -22.80
CA LEU A 304 0.06 -15.84 -23.38
C LEU A 304 -0.15 -17.24 -23.97
N LYS A 305 -1.22 -17.94 -23.56
CA LYS A 305 -1.52 -19.31 -23.99
C LYS A 305 -2.77 -19.41 -24.87
N GLY A 306 -3.57 -18.37 -24.98
CA GLY A 306 -4.74 -18.34 -25.81
C GLY A 306 -5.46 -17.00 -25.77
N GLY A 307 -6.12 -16.67 -26.85
CA GLY A 307 -7.10 -15.60 -26.94
C GLY A 307 -8.35 -16.17 -27.60
N ALA A 308 -9.51 -15.99 -26.99
CA ALA A 308 -10.80 -16.36 -27.56
C ALA A 308 -11.69 -15.12 -27.62
N HIS A 309 -12.35 -14.92 -28.74
CA HIS A 309 -13.42 -13.94 -28.87
C HIS A 309 -14.70 -14.49 -28.23
N ALA A 310 -15.40 -13.70 -27.46
CA ALA A 310 -16.75 -13.96 -26.97
C ALA A 310 -17.67 -12.82 -27.40
#